data_8d4aaa77fa458775a13a9d42cd64818a
#
_entry.id   8d4aaa77fa458775a13a9d42cd64818a
#
_cell.length_a   1.000
_cell.length_b   1.000
_cell.length_c   1.000
_cell.angle_alpha   90.00
_cell.angle_beta   90.00
_cell.angle_gamma   90.00
#
_symmetry.space_group_name_H-M   'P 1'
#
loop_
_entity.id
_entity.type
_entity.pdbx_description
1 polymer ?
#
loop_
_entity_poly.entity_id
_entity_poly.type
_entity_poly.pdbx_seq_one_letter_code
_entity_poly.pdbx_strand_id
1 'polypeptide(L)'
;ESFEALLTRVRQAQQEFARYSQERVDAIFKAAAMAANQARIPLAKEAVAETGMGVVEDKVIKNHYASEYIYNTYKNVKTCGVVEEDPAFGVKKLLEPVGVIGAVIPTTNPTSTAIFKTLACLKTRNGIIISPHPRARKCTVEAARIVLEAAVAAGAPEHIISWIDVPSLEMTNLIMCECDCTLATGGPGMVRSAYSSGKPALGVGAGNVPAVIDESADILLAVNSIIHSKTFDNGMICASEQSVIVPES
;
A
#
# COMPACT_ATOMS: atom_id res chain seq x y z
N GLU A 1 -16.24 -18.71 3.81
CA GLU A 1 -14.93 -19.33 4.04
C GLU A 1 -14.36 -18.90 5.38
N SER A 2 -13.72 -19.82 6.14
CA SER A 2 -13.05 -19.46 7.38
C SER A 2 -11.76 -18.70 7.09
N PHE A 3 -11.34 -17.82 8.01
CA PHE A 3 -10.08 -17.09 7.89
C PHE A 3 -8.87 -18.04 7.83
N GLU A 4 -8.89 -19.12 8.57
CA GLU A 4 -7.83 -20.15 8.58
C GLU A 4 -7.63 -20.79 7.21
N ALA A 5 -8.73 -21.11 6.51
CA ALA A 5 -8.66 -21.65 5.16
C ALA A 5 -8.10 -20.61 4.15
N LEU A 6 -8.52 -19.36 4.27
CA LEU A 6 -7.99 -18.25 3.48
C LEU A 6 -6.49 -18.08 3.71
N LEU A 7 -6.05 -18.00 4.97
CA LEU A 7 -4.65 -17.84 5.34
C LEU A 7 -3.79 -19.01 4.83
N THR A 8 -4.30 -20.23 4.94
CA THR A 8 -3.60 -21.43 4.46
C THR A 8 -3.36 -21.37 2.95
N ARG A 9 -4.35 -20.96 2.16
CA ARG A 9 -4.21 -20.82 0.70
C ARG A 9 -3.20 -19.73 0.33
N VAL A 10 -3.27 -18.58 1.01
CA VAL A 10 -2.32 -17.49 0.76
C VAL A 10 -0.89 -17.91 1.14
N ARG A 11 -0.71 -18.64 2.23
CA ARG A 11 0.60 -19.18 2.64
C ARG A 11 1.16 -20.17 1.60
N GLN A 12 0.35 -21.05 1.07
CA GLN A 12 0.78 -21.96 0.00
C GLN A 12 1.22 -21.20 -1.25
N ALA A 13 0.42 -20.23 -1.69
CA ALA A 13 0.77 -19.36 -2.82
C ALA A 13 2.05 -18.58 -2.55
N GLN A 14 2.22 -18.05 -1.35
CA GLN A 14 3.43 -17.32 -0.97
C GLN A 14 4.67 -18.22 -0.94
N GLN A 15 4.60 -19.42 -0.44
CA GLN A 15 5.71 -20.38 -0.45
C GLN A 15 6.15 -20.76 -1.86
N GLU A 16 5.21 -20.89 -2.81
CA GLU A 16 5.52 -21.05 -4.22
C GLU A 16 6.22 -19.80 -4.77
N PHE A 17 5.63 -18.62 -4.54
CA PHE A 17 6.13 -17.34 -5.02
C PHE A 17 7.52 -16.98 -4.45
N ALA A 18 7.82 -17.39 -3.24
CA ALA A 18 9.13 -17.20 -2.60
C ALA A 18 10.30 -17.77 -3.41
N ARG A 19 10.04 -18.76 -4.26
CA ARG A 19 11.05 -19.43 -5.09
C ARG A 19 11.27 -18.78 -6.46
N TYR A 20 10.51 -17.72 -6.78
CA TYR A 20 10.60 -17.07 -8.09
C TYR A 20 11.89 -16.25 -8.22
N SER A 21 12.45 -16.27 -9.45
CA SER A 21 13.60 -15.44 -9.79
C SER A 21 13.23 -13.95 -9.86
N GLN A 22 14.25 -13.09 -9.80
CA GLN A 22 14.05 -11.64 -9.92
C GLN A 22 13.32 -11.27 -11.22
N GLU A 23 13.69 -11.91 -12.35
CA GLU A 23 13.10 -11.64 -13.67
C GLU A 23 11.61 -11.97 -13.70
N ARG A 24 11.19 -13.10 -13.09
CA ARG A 24 9.78 -13.47 -13.00
C ARG A 24 9.01 -12.49 -12.12
N VAL A 25 9.58 -12.11 -10.97
CA VAL A 25 9.00 -11.13 -10.06
C VAL A 25 8.83 -9.78 -10.74
N ASP A 26 9.84 -9.33 -11.48
CA ASP A 26 9.82 -8.05 -12.19
C ASP A 26 8.79 -8.03 -13.33
N ALA A 27 8.62 -9.14 -14.05
CA ALA A 27 7.57 -9.26 -15.07
C ALA A 27 6.16 -9.18 -14.45
N ILE A 28 5.92 -9.87 -13.34
CA ILE A 28 4.66 -9.84 -12.60
C ILE A 28 4.39 -8.45 -12.04
N PHE A 29 5.38 -7.83 -11.39
CA PHE A 29 5.29 -6.48 -10.86
C PHE A 29 4.94 -5.45 -11.93
N LYS A 30 5.57 -5.55 -13.12
CA LYS A 30 5.26 -4.69 -14.26
C LYS A 30 3.83 -4.86 -14.75
N ALA A 31 3.39 -6.09 -14.98
CA ALA A 31 2.05 -6.39 -15.50
C ALA A 31 0.97 -5.87 -14.52
N ALA A 32 1.13 -6.14 -13.23
CA ALA A 32 0.24 -5.69 -12.17
C ALA A 32 0.16 -4.15 -12.08
N ALA A 33 1.31 -3.46 -12.12
CA ALA A 33 1.38 -2.00 -12.07
C ALA A 33 0.71 -1.35 -13.29
N MET A 34 0.94 -1.90 -14.49
CA MET A 34 0.32 -1.38 -15.73
C MET A 34 -1.20 -1.56 -15.71
N ALA A 35 -1.71 -2.71 -15.28
CA ALA A 35 -3.15 -2.95 -15.16
C ALA A 35 -3.81 -1.98 -14.16
N ALA A 36 -3.20 -1.79 -12.99
CA ALA A 36 -3.66 -0.83 -11.99
C ALA A 36 -3.68 0.60 -12.54
N ASN A 37 -2.64 1.01 -13.28
CA ASN A 37 -2.59 2.34 -13.89
C ASN A 37 -3.65 2.52 -14.99
N GLN A 38 -3.92 1.51 -15.80
CA GLN A 38 -5.00 1.54 -16.80
C GLN A 38 -6.36 1.72 -16.14
N ALA A 39 -6.58 1.10 -14.98
CA ALA A 39 -7.82 1.20 -14.21
C ALA A 39 -7.91 2.43 -13.30
N ARG A 40 -6.94 3.36 -13.31
CA ARG A 40 -6.88 4.49 -12.37
C ARG A 40 -8.12 5.39 -12.37
N ILE A 41 -8.74 5.59 -13.54
CA ILE A 41 -9.93 6.45 -13.67
C ILE A 41 -11.19 5.75 -13.13
N PRO A 42 -11.59 4.54 -13.60
CA PRO A 42 -12.75 3.86 -13.04
C PRO A 42 -12.64 3.62 -11.55
N LEU A 43 -11.47 3.22 -11.02
CA LEU A 43 -11.25 3.03 -9.59
C LEU A 43 -11.41 4.33 -8.79
N ALA A 44 -10.97 5.47 -9.32
CA ALA A 44 -11.17 6.78 -8.67
C ALA A 44 -12.65 7.15 -8.58
N LYS A 45 -13.40 6.94 -9.66
CA LYS A 45 -14.87 7.18 -9.70
C LYS A 45 -15.59 6.28 -8.69
N GLU A 46 -15.24 5.00 -8.65
CA GLU A 46 -15.84 4.03 -7.70
C GLU A 46 -15.53 4.41 -6.25
N ALA A 47 -14.28 4.78 -5.96
CA ALA A 47 -13.89 5.20 -4.61
C ALA A 47 -14.68 6.40 -4.11
N VAL A 48 -14.86 7.45 -4.93
CA VAL A 48 -15.66 8.62 -4.56
C VAL A 48 -17.14 8.24 -4.42
N ALA A 49 -17.68 7.46 -5.34
CA ALA A 49 -19.09 7.04 -5.31
C ALA A 49 -19.42 6.20 -4.07
N GLU A 50 -18.52 5.29 -3.66
CA GLU A 50 -18.73 4.44 -2.49
C GLU A 50 -18.50 5.17 -1.17
N THR A 51 -17.45 5.99 -1.08
CA THR A 51 -17.04 6.61 0.20
C THR A 51 -17.65 7.99 0.44
N GLY A 52 -18.04 8.70 -0.61
CA GLY A 52 -18.41 10.12 -0.55
C GLY A 52 -17.23 11.05 -0.21
N MET A 53 -15.98 10.57 -0.32
CA MET A 53 -14.78 11.29 0.13
C MET A 53 -13.87 11.67 -1.04
N GLY A 54 -13.38 12.91 -1.00
CA GLY A 54 -12.38 13.43 -1.92
C GLY A 54 -12.94 13.81 -3.30
N VAL A 55 -12.05 13.91 -4.27
CA VAL A 55 -12.32 14.38 -5.65
C VAL A 55 -11.82 13.32 -6.64
N VAL A 56 -12.61 13.05 -7.68
CA VAL A 56 -12.28 11.99 -8.66
C VAL A 56 -10.92 12.25 -9.33
N GLU A 57 -10.70 13.48 -9.79
CA GLU A 57 -9.50 13.90 -10.50
C GLU A 57 -8.25 13.67 -9.65
N ASP A 58 -8.31 14.04 -8.39
CA ASP A 58 -7.19 13.88 -7.44
C ASP A 58 -6.97 12.40 -7.08
N LYS A 59 -8.04 11.61 -6.97
CA LYS A 59 -7.89 10.16 -6.77
C LYS A 59 -7.32 9.45 -8.00
N VAL A 60 -7.55 9.96 -9.21
CA VAL A 60 -6.86 9.47 -10.42
C VAL A 60 -5.36 9.70 -10.31
N ILE A 61 -4.92 10.88 -9.83
CA ILE A 61 -3.51 11.19 -9.57
C ILE A 61 -2.93 10.24 -8.52
N LYS A 62 -3.65 10.00 -7.42
CA LYS A 62 -3.23 9.05 -6.38
C LYS A 62 -3.08 7.63 -6.89
N ASN A 63 -4.03 7.15 -7.70
CA ASN A 63 -3.95 5.80 -8.29
C ASN A 63 -2.80 5.71 -9.30
N HIS A 64 -2.56 6.75 -10.09
CA HIS A 64 -1.40 6.84 -10.98
C HIS A 64 -0.09 6.80 -10.19
N TYR A 65 0.03 7.57 -9.11
CA TYR A 65 1.20 7.55 -8.26
C TYR A 65 1.42 6.16 -7.65
N ALA A 66 0.38 5.56 -7.10
CA ALA A 66 0.46 4.24 -6.46
C ALA A 66 0.81 3.10 -7.42
N SER A 67 0.58 3.26 -8.71
CA SER A 67 0.86 2.27 -9.76
C SER A 67 2.13 2.60 -10.56
N GLU A 68 2.06 3.58 -11.45
CA GLU A 68 3.13 3.85 -12.41
C GLU A 68 4.36 4.49 -11.77
N TYR A 69 4.18 5.47 -10.88
CA TYR A 69 5.31 6.09 -10.20
C TYR A 69 6.04 5.09 -9.31
N ILE A 70 5.30 4.32 -8.53
CA ILE A 70 5.86 3.25 -7.68
C ILE A 70 6.58 2.19 -8.54
N TYR A 71 6.00 1.78 -9.66
CA TYR A 71 6.68 0.88 -10.59
C TYR A 71 8.01 1.48 -11.07
N ASN A 72 8.02 2.71 -11.55
CA ASN A 72 9.21 3.36 -12.07
C ASN A 72 10.31 3.53 -11.01
N THR A 73 9.92 3.76 -9.75
CA THR A 73 10.86 3.87 -8.63
C THR A 73 11.52 2.54 -8.29
N TYR A 74 10.75 1.44 -8.30
CA TYR A 74 11.22 0.16 -7.77
C TYR A 74 11.53 -0.91 -8.84
N LYS A 75 11.26 -0.67 -10.12
CA LYS A 75 11.47 -1.67 -11.19
C LYS A 75 12.88 -2.25 -11.25
N ASN A 76 13.90 -1.45 -10.94
CA ASN A 76 15.31 -1.83 -10.99
C ASN A 76 15.88 -2.27 -9.63
N VAL A 77 15.07 -2.22 -8.56
CA VAL A 77 15.51 -2.62 -7.22
C VAL A 77 15.54 -4.14 -7.12
N LYS A 78 16.67 -4.70 -6.75
CA LYS A 78 16.80 -6.13 -6.44
C LYS A 78 16.08 -6.43 -5.12
N THR A 79 15.25 -7.48 -5.12
CA THR A 79 14.47 -7.94 -3.98
C THR A 79 14.56 -9.44 -3.75
N CYS A 80 15.39 -10.13 -4.54
CA CYS A 80 15.55 -11.58 -4.50
C CYS A 80 17.01 -11.97 -4.39
N GLY A 81 17.31 -12.90 -3.48
CA GLY A 81 18.63 -13.50 -3.35
C GLY A 81 19.69 -12.56 -2.78
N VAL A 82 20.94 -12.82 -3.10
CA VAL A 82 22.08 -12.04 -2.61
C VAL A 82 22.14 -10.70 -3.32
N VAL A 83 22.09 -9.61 -2.58
CA VAL A 83 22.10 -8.22 -3.10
C VAL A 83 23.41 -7.49 -2.81
N GLU A 84 24.16 -7.96 -1.82
CA GLU A 84 25.44 -7.37 -1.43
C GLU A 84 26.35 -8.47 -0.86
N GLU A 85 27.65 -8.42 -1.19
CA GLU A 85 28.67 -9.28 -0.61
C GLU A 85 29.81 -8.40 -0.12
N ASP A 86 30.24 -8.66 1.12
CA ASP A 86 31.44 -8.06 1.70
C ASP A 86 32.50 -9.16 1.91
N PRO A 87 33.44 -9.31 0.96
CA PRO A 87 34.48 -10.34 1.07
C PRO A 87 35.45 -10.10 2.23
N ALA A 88 35.63 -8.84 2.66
CA ALA A 88 36.56 -8.52 3.74
C ALA A 88 36.08 -9.05 5.10
N PHE A 89 34.75 -9.03 5.31
CA PHE A 89 34.13 -9.55 6.53
C PHE A 89 33.46 -10.92 6.32
N GLY A 90 33.46 -11.47 5.10
CA GLY A 90 32.81 -12.76 4.80
C GLY A 90 31.27 -12.71 4.94
N VAL A 91 30.66 -11.55 4.74
CA VAL A 91 29.22 -11.33 4.96
C VAL A 91 28.50 -11.21 3.62
N LYS A 92 27.31 -11.83 3.52
CA LYS A 92 26.39 -11.67 2.40
C LYS A 92 25.05 -11.16 2.90
N LYS A 93 24.48 -10.16 2.20
CA LYS A 93 23.12 -9.66 2.43
C LYS A 93 22.15 -10.38 1.51
N LEU A 94 21.32 -11.21 2.10
CA LEU A 94 20.29 -11.98 1.40
C LEU A 94 18.92 -11.36 1.65
N LEU A 95 18.13 -11.16 0.58
CA LEU A 95 16.75 -10.68 0.68
C LEU A 95 15.77 -11.84 0.52
N GLU A 96 14.96 -12.04 1.54
CA GLU A 96 13.92 -13.06 1.60
C GLU A 96 12.55 -12.43 1.90
N PRO A 97 11.43 -13.02 1.43
CA PRO A 97 10.11 -12.54 1.79
C PRO A 97 9.84 -12.72 3.29
N VAL A 98 9.01 -11.84 3.85
CA VAL A 98 8.58 -11.92 5.25
C VAL A 98 7.55 -13.04 5.46
N GLY A 99 6.70 -13.28 4.45
CA GLY A 99 5.63 -14.27 4.51
C GLY A 99 4.31 -13.68 4.02
N VAL A 100 3.24 -13.87 4.79
CA VAL A 100 1.91 -13.31 4.51
C VAL A 100 1.72 -11.99 5.24
N ILE A 101 1.40 -10.95 4.51
CA ILE A 101 1.18 -9.60 5.02
C ILE A 101 -0.32 -9.38 5.27
N GLY A 102 -0.66 -8.97 6.48
CA GLY A 102 -1.99 -8.46 6.81
C GLY A 102 -2.08 -6.96 6.50
N ALA A 103 -2.91 -6.55 5.54
CA ALA A 103 -2.99 -5.18 5.07
C ALA A 103 -4.30 -4.51 5.46
N VAL A 104 -4.26 -3.53 6.36
CA VAL A 104 -5.42 -2.72 6.73
C VAL A 104 -5.50 -1.49 5.83
N ILE A 105 -6.65 -1.31 5.16
CA ILE A 105 -6.87 -0.25 4.17
C ILE A 105 -7.81 0.82 4.72
N PRO A 106 -7.48 2.12 4.59
CA PRO A 106 -8.31 3.22 5.10
C PRO A 106 -9.45 3.57 4.13
N THR A 107 -10.45 4.31 4.64
CA THR A 107 -11.56 4.83 3.81
C THR A 107 -11.12 5.98 2.91
N THR A 108 -10.18 6.78 3.35
CA THR A 108 -9.76 8.03 2.69
C THR A 108 -9.04 7.80 1.36
N ASN A 109 -8.25 6.72 1.28
CA ASN A 109 -7.42 6.38 0.12
C ASN A 109 -7.50 4.87 -0.19
N PRO A 110 -8.70 4.32 -0.44
CA PRO A 110 -8.88 2.87 -0.49
C PRO A 110 -8.16 2.22 -1.68
N THR A 111 -8.37 2.72 -2.88
CA THR A 111 -7.83 2.13 -4.11
C THR A 111 -6.33 2.32 -4.23
N SER A 112 -5.81 3.52 -4.03
CA SER A 112 -4.37 3.78 -4.10
C SER A 112 -3.57 3.02 -3.04
N THR A 113 -4.11 2.89 -1.82
CA THR A 113 -3.46 2.12 -0.76
C THR A 113 -3.46 0.62 -1.07
N ALA A 114 -4.56 0.07 -1.60
CA ALA A 114 -4.63 -1.32 -2.03
C ALA A 114 -3.63 -1.60 -3.17
N ILE A 115 -3.59 -0.74 -4.20
CA ILE A 115 -2.63 -0.84 -5.30
C ILE A 115 -1.18 -0.83 -4.77
N PHE A 116 -0.82 0.16 -3.97
CA PHE A 116 0.53 0.28 -3.43
C PHE A 116 0.95 -0.96 -2.63
N LYS A 117 0.11 -1.39 -1.68
CA LYS A 117 0.45 -2.52 -0.80
C LYS A 117 0.55 -3.83 -1.56
N THR A 118 -0.34 -4.08 -2.53
CA THR A 118 -0.28 -5.29 -3.36
C THR A 118 0.95 -5.30 -4.25
N LEU A 119 1.30 -4.18 -4.88
CA LEU A 119 2.51 -4.06 -5.68
C LEU A 119 3.78 -4.25 -4.86
N ALA A 120 3.85 -3.67 -3.66
CA ALA A 120 4.98 -3.85 -2.75
C ALA A 120 5.14 -5.32 -2.33
N CYS A 121 4.04 -6.02 -2.02
CA CYS A 121 4.05 -7.44 -1.69
C CYS A 121 4.49 -8.30 -2.87
N LEU A 122 3.98 -8.04 -4.07
CA LEU A 122 4.41 -8.75 -5.29
C LEU A 122 5.92 -8.57 -5.56
N LYS A 123 6.43 -7.33 -5.49
CA LYS A 123 7.84 -7.04 -5.72
C LYS A 123 8.77 -7.75 -4.73
N THR A 124 8.29 -8.01 -3.52
CA THR A 124 9.05 -8.63 -2.42
C THR A 124 8.69 -10.09 -2.16
N ARG A 125 7.94 -10.73 -3.05
CA ARG A 125 7.52 -12.14 -2.97
C ARG A 125 6.69 -12.50 -1.73
N ASN A 126 5.97 -11.52 -1.17
CA ASN A 126 5.06 -11.73 -0.05
C ASN A 126 3.64 -12.03 -0.54
N GLY A 127 2.92 -12.87 0.21
CA GLY A 127 1.46 -12.97 0.10
C GLY A 127 0.79 -11.81 0.84
N ILE A 128 -0.44 -11.46 0.49
CA ILE A 128 -1.18 -10.39 1.14
C ILE A 128 -2.65 -10.74 1.35
N ILE A 129 -3.15 -10.47 2.56
CA ILE A 129 -4.57 -10.50 2.90
C ILE A 129 -5.03 -9.07 3.24
N ILE A 130 -5.95 -8.56 2.46
CA ILE A 130 -6.47 -7.20 2.61
C ILE A 130 -7.68 -7.20 3.55
N SER A 131 -7.63 -6.34 4.57
CA SER A 131 -8.78 -5.94 5.38
C SER A 131 -9.28 -4.59 4.89
N PRO A 132 -10.31 -4.55 4.03
CA PRO A 132 -10.88 -3.29 3.57
C PRO A 132 -11.67 -2.62 4.68
N HIS A 133 -11.72 -1.29 4.66
CA HIS A 133 -12.65 -0.59 5.53
C HIS A 133 -14.10 -0.88 5.09
N PRO A 134 -15.07 -1.12 6.00
CA PRO A 134 -16.46 -1.45 5.63
C PRO A 134 -17.11 -0.46 4.65
N ARG A 135 -16.80 0.84 4.78
CA ARG A 135 -17.33 1.92 3.93
C ARG A 135 -16.59 2.10 2.59
N ALA A 136 -15.56 1.29 2.32
CA ALA A 136 -14.77 1.36 1.08
C ALA A 136 -14.41 -0.06 0.59
N ARG A 137 -15.29 -1.03 0.88
CA ARG A 137 -15.01 -2.44 0.60
C ARG A 137 -14.97 -2.72 -0.90
N LYS A 138 -15.97 -2.24 -1.65
CA LYS A 138 -16.12 -2.56 -3.08
C LYS A 138 -14.92 -2.05 -3.87
N CYS A 139 -14.62 -0.77 -3.80
CA CYS A 139 -13.52 -0.16 -4.54
C CYS A 139 -12.15 -0.70 -4.10
N THR A 140 -11.96 -1.05 -2.81
CA THR A 140 -10.73 -1.68 -2.32
C THR A 140 -10.54 -3.07 -2.93
N VAL A 141 -11.58 -3.90 -2.88
CA VAL A 141 -11.56 -5.26 -3.44
C VAL A 141 -11.37 -5.22 -4.95
N GLU A 142 -12.04 -4.32 -5.64
CA GLU A 142 -11.90 -4.16 -7.09
C GLU A 142 -10.46 -3.78 -7.48
N ALA A 143 -9.85 -2.85 -6.77
CA ALA A 143 -8.44 -2.50 -6.98
C ALA A 143 -7.51 -3.72 -6.78
N ALA A 144 -7.72 -4.49 -5.72
CA ALA A 144 -6.94 -5.69 -5.44
C ALA A 144 -7.17 -6.79 -6.49
N ARG A 145 -8.41 -6.97 -6.96
CA ARG A 145 -8.78 -7.94 -8.00
C ARG A 145 -8.07 -7.66 -9.32
N ILE A 146 -8.07 -6.40 -9.77
CA ILE A 146 -7.39 -5.99 -11.01
C ILE A 146 -5.89 -6.31 -10.92
N VAL A 147 -5.26 -6.01 -9.79
CA VAL A 147 -3.85 -6.30 -9.57
C VAL A 147 -3.59 -7.82 -9.55
N LEU A 148 -4.45 -8.60 -8.87
CA LEU A 148 -4.34 -10.07 -8.81
C LEU A 148 -4.47 -10.70 -10.20
N GLU A 149 -5.52 -10.34 -10.95
CA GLU A 149 -5.76 -10.90 -12.29
C GLU A 149 -4.59 -10.67 -13.23
N ALA A 150 -4.04 -9.46 -13.23
CA ALA A 150 -2.86 -9.13 -14.03
C ALA A 150 -1.61 -9.87 -13.56
N ALA A 151 -1.42 -10.01 -12.26
CA ALA A 151 -0.31 -10.75 -11.69
C ALA A 151 -0.38 -12.24 -12.05
N VAL A 152 -1.55 -12.87 -11.92
CA VAL A 152 -1.78 -14.27 -12.28
C VAL A 152 -1.60 -14.50 -13.78
N ALA A 153 -2.12 -13.60 -14.62
CA ALA A 153 -1.90 -13.66 -16.07
C ALA A 153 -0.40 -13.57 -16.46
N ALA A 154 0.41 -12.88 -15.64
CA ALA A 154 1.86 -12.80 -15.78
C ALA A 154 2.61 -13.96 -15.10
N GLY A 155 1.92 -14.93 -14.51
CA GLY A 155 2.48 -16.14 -13.93
C GLY A 155 2.67 -16.12 -12.41
N ALA A 156 2.04 -15.21 -11.68
CA ALA A 156 1.97 -15.28 -10.20
C ALA A 156 1.07 -16.46 -9.76
N PRO A 157 1.30 -17.03 -8.58
CA PRO A 157 0.40 -18.02 -8.03
C PRO A 157 -1.00 -17.44 -7.80
N GLU A 158 -2.03 -18.25 -8.04
CA GLU A 158 -3.39 -17.94 -7.60
C GLU A 158 -3.41 -17.71 -6.08
N HIS A 159 -4.30 -16.87 -5.59
CA HIS A 159 -4.43 -16.56 -4.17
C HIS A 159 -3.27 -15.77 -3.51
N ILE A 160 -2.26 -15.33 -4.27
CA ILE A 160 -1.16 -14.53 -3.70
C ILE A 160 -1.64 -13.19 -3.11
N ILE A 161 -2.74 -12.67 -3.65
CA ILE A 161 -3.49 -11.53 -3.12
C ILE A 161 -4.89 -12.02 -2.78
N SER A 162 -5.33 -11.78 -1.55
CA SER A 162 -6.66 -12.15 -1.06
C SER A 162 -7.21 -11.03 -0.17
N TRP A 163 -8.50 -11.10 0.15
CA TRP A 163 -9.19 -10.08 0.96
C TRP A 163 -10.29 -10.68 1.82
N ILE A 164 -10.73 -9.89 2.79
CA ILE A 164 -11.88 -10.20 3.64
C ILE A 164 -13.16 -9.70 2.98
N ASP A 165 -14.08 -10.60 2.70
CA ASP A 165 -15.37 -10.26 2.06
C ASP A 165 -16.32 -9.54 3.02
N VAL A 166 -16.31 -9.90 4.28
CA VAL A 166 -17.15 -9.29 5.33
C VAL A 166 -16.23 -8.67 6.38
N PRO A 167 -15.80 -7.41 6.17
CA PRO A 167 -14.89 -6.75 7.09
C PRO A 167 -15.57 -6.46 8.44
N SER A 168 -14.88 -6.82 9.52
CA SER A 168 -15.24 -6.50 10.90
C SER A 168 -14.00 -6.15 11.71
N LEU A 169 -14.18 -5.57 12.89
CA LEU A 169 -13.09 -5.29 13.80
C LEU A 169 -12.42 -6.60 14.27
N GLU A 170 -13.22 -7.63 14.52
CA GLU A 170 -12.74 -8.96 14.91
C GLU A 170 -11.86 -9.57 13.82
N MET A 171 -12.29 -9.55 12.55
CA MET A 171 -11.50 -10.04 11.43
C MET A 171 -10.22 -9.23 11.22
N THR A 172 -10.27 -7.93 11.43
CA THR A 172 -9.08 -7.07 11.35
C THR A 172 -8.07 -7.42 12.43
N ASN A 173 -8.52 -7.65 13.68
CA ASN A 173 -7.65 -8.09 14.77
C ASN A 173 -7.07 -9.48 14.50
N LEU A 174 -7.86 -10.39 13.96
CA LEU A 174 -7.41 -11.74 13.60
C LEU A 174 -6.29 -11.70 12.53
N ILE A 175 -6.45 -10.87 11.50
CA ILE A 175 -5.40 -10.63 10.49
C ILE A 175 -4.12 -10.12 11.16
N MET A 176 -4.22 -9.16 12.09
CA MET A 176 -3.06 -8.60 12.78
C MET A 176 -2.33 -9.62 13.65
N CYS A 177 -3.04 -10.61 14.20
CA CYS A 177 -2.47 -11.63 15.08
C CYS A 177 -1.91 -12.83 14.30
N GLU A 178 -2.49 -13.19 13.16
CA GLU A 178 -2.19 -14.45 12.46
C GLU A 178 -1.28 -14.28 11.25
N CYS A 179 -1.24 -13.10 10.63
CA CYS A 179 -0.29 -12.81 9.55
C CYS A 179 1.14 -12.61 10.09
N ASP A 180 2.12 -12.78 9.22
CA ASP A 180 3.54 -12.72 9.60
C ASP A 180 4.02 -11.28 9.85
N CYS A 181 3.38 -10.30 9.19
CA CYS A 181 3.60 -8.86 9.41
C CYS A 181 2.33 -8.09 9.06
N THR A 182 2.09 -6.98 9.74
CA THR A 182 0.95 -6.10 9.48
C THR A 182 1.37 -4.79 8.83
N LEU A 183 0.73 -4.41 7.72
CA LEU A 183 0.80 -3.08 7.11
C LEU A 183 -0.51 -2.33 7.41
N ALA A 184 -0.56 -1.58 8.50
CA ALA A 184 -1.76 -0.86 8.91
C ALA A 184 -1.72 0.59 8.44
N THR A 185 -2.74 1.02 7.67
CA THR A 185 -2.98 2.43 7.36
C THR A 185 -4.36 2.81 7.90
N GLY A 186 -4.39 3.73 8.85
CA GLY A 186 -5.65 4.10 9.50
C GLY A 186 -5.48 5.14 10.60
N GLY A 187 -6.52 5.35 11.38
CA GLY A 187 -6.48 6.27 12.52
C GLY A 187 -5.56 5.77 13.66
N PRO A 188 -5.24 6.65 14.64
CA PRO A 188 -4.31 6.33 15.73
C PRO A 188 -4.67 5.07 16.52
N GLY A 189 -5.95 4.78 16.71
CA GLY A 189 -6.42 3.56 17.38
C GLY A 189 -6.04 2.30 16.61
N MET A 190 -6.22 2.30 15.29
CA MET A 190 -5.87 1.18 14.42
C MET A 190 -4.35 0.92 14.41
N VAL A 191 -3.56 1.97 14.32
CA VAL A 191 -2.09 1.88 14.37
C VAL A 191 -1.62 1.32 15.71
N ARG A 192 -2.22 1.77 16.82
CA ARG A 192 -1.92 1.24 18.16
C ARG A 192 -2.27 -0.25 18.26
N SER A 193 -3.42 -0.67 17.74
CA SER A 193 -3.82 -2.09 17.72
C SER A 193 -2.82 -2.93 16.91
N ALA A 194 -2.34 -2.43 15.77
CA ALA A 194 -1.34 -3.13 14.97
C ALA A 194 -0.03 -3.34 15.74
N TYR A 195 0.50 -2.31 16.39
CA TYR A 195 1.72 -2.43 17.20
C TYR A 195 1.55 -3.28 18.46
N SER A 196 0.31 -3.42 18.95
CA SER A 196 0.00 -4.23 20.15
C SER A 196 -0.38 -5.68 19.81
N SER A 197 -0.37 -6.07 18.54
CA SER A 197 -0.80 -7.41 18.09
C SER A 197 0.18 -8.54 18.45
N GLY A 198 1.39 -8.21 18.89
CA GLY A 198 2.46 -9.20 19.15
C GLY A 198 3.18 -9.69 17.89
N LYS A 199 2.85 -9.13 16.72
CA LYS A 199 3.50 -9.41 15.43
C LYS A 199 4.24 -8.17 14.92
N PRO A 200 5.25 -8.32 14.05
CA PRO A 200 5.84 -7.19 13.35
C PRO A 200 4.77 -6.35 12.65
N ALA A 201 4.84 -5.02 12.82
CA ALA A 201 3.87 -4.13 12.22
C ALA A 201 4.52 -2.83 11.73
N LEU A 202 4.06 -2.35 10.59
CA LEU A 202 4.34 -1.04 10.03
C LEU A 202 3.03 -0.24 10.00
N GLY A 203 2.86 0.64 10.97
CA GLY A 203 1.66 1.45 11.14
C GLY A 203 1.84 2.85 10.55
N VAL A 204 0.88 3.28 9.74
CA VAL A 204 0.82 4.63 9.17
C VAL A 204 -0.48 5.27 9.61
N GLY A 205 -0.35 6.32 10.43
CA GLY A 205 -1.47 7.11 10.97
C GLY A 205 -1.66 8.44 10.27
N ALA A 206 -2.41 9.32 10.92
CA ALA A 206 -2.53 10.71 10.50
C ALA A 206 -1.19 11.43 10.70
N GLY A 207 -0.73 12.13 9.69
CA GLY A 207 0.45 12.99 9.78
C GLY A 207 0.15 14.30 10.52
N ASN A 208 1.19 14.92 11.03
CA ASN A 208 1.18 16.31 11.49
C ASN A 208 2.37 17.02 10.84
N VAL A 209 2.21 17.35 9.57
CA VAL A 209 3.29 17.87 8.71
C VAL A 209 3.39 19.39 8.89
N PRO A 210 4.52 19.94 9.39
CA PRO A 210 4.77 21.37 9.40
C PRO A 210 5.28 21.85 8.04
N ALA A 211 4.78 22.98 7.57
CA ALA A 211 5.38 23.76 6.50
C ALA A 211 6.22 24.88 7.11
N VAL A 212 7.50 24.91 6.81
CA VAL A 212 8.42 25.95 7.29
C VAL A 212 8.63 26.97 6.17
N ILE A 213 8.29 28.24 6.45
CA ILE A 213 8.52 29.35 5.53
C ILE A 213 9.70 30.16 6.10
N ASP A 214 10.81 30.11 5.41
CA ASP A 214 12.04 30.84 5.75
C ASP A 214 11.97 32.31 5.32
N GLU A 215 12.79 33.20 5.93
CA GLU A 215 12.83 34.61 5.61
C GLU A 215 13.18 34.88 4.14
N SER A 216 13.91 33.98 3.49
CA SER A 216 14.29 34.08 2.07
C SER A 216 13.21 33.57 1.10
N ALA A 217 12.09 33.04 1.60
CA ALA A 217 11.07 32.46 0.78
C ALA A 217 10.24 33.49 0.00
N ASP A 218 9.83 33.13 -1.22
CA ASP A 218 8.73 33.82 -1.90
C ASP A 218 7.44 33.48 -1.19
N ILE A 219 6.92 34.45 -0.43
CA ILE A 219 5.72 34.25 0.40
C ILE A 219 4.50 33.87 -0.43
N LEU A 220 4.33 34.49 -1.60
CA LEU A 220 3.18 34.23 -2.45
C LEU A 220 3.21 32.79 -3.02
N LEU A 221 4.40 32.35 -3.45
CA LEU A 221 4.63 30.98 -3.91
C LEU A 221 4.41 29.98 -2.76
N ALA A 222 4.95 30.26 -1.57
CA ALA A 222 4.82 29.40 -0.39
C ALA A 222 3.36 29.22 0.00
N VAL A 223 2.59 30.30 0.11
CA VAL A 223 1.16 30.27 0.46
C VAL A 223 0.35 29.49 -0.57
N ASN A 224 0.55 29.79 -1.87
CA ASN A 224 -0.14 29.07 -2.93
C ASN A 224 0.18 27.57 -2.92
N SER A 225 1.44 27.19 -2.71
CA SER A 225 1.87 25.79 -2.64
C SER A 225 1.21 25.07 -1.47
N ILE A 226 1.15 25.69 -0.29
CA ILE A 226 0.48 25.15 0.89
C ILE A 226 -1.01 24.97 0.64
N ILE A 227 -1.68 25.96 0.04
CA ILE A 227 -3.12 25.87 -0.28
C ILE A 227 -3.37 24.70 -1.24
N HIS A 228 -2.62 24.61 -2.33
CA HIS A 228 -2.76 23.51 -3.30
C HIS A 228 -2.53 22.14 -2.67
N SER A 229 -1.49 22.01 -1.85
CA SER A 229 -1.20 20.75 -1.15
C SER A 229 -2.30 20.40 -0.15
N LYS A 230 -2.73 21.37 0.66
CA LYS A 230 -3.73 21.15 1.72
C LYS A 230 -5.13 20.85 1.19
N THR A 231 -5.51 21.45 0.06
CA THR A 231 -6.85 21.26 -0.54
C THR A 231 -6.92 20.07 -1.49
N PHE A 232 -5.79 19.46 -1.84
CA PHE A 232 -5.72 18.28 -2.69
C PHE A 232 -6.62 17.15 -2.13
N ASP A 233 -7.46 16.58 -2.98
CA ASP A 233 -8.44 15.55 -2.64
C ASP A 233 -9.32 15.94 -1.43
N ASN A 234 -9.71 17.22 -1.32
CA ASN A 234 -10.44 17.78 -0.17
C ASN A 234 -9.75 17.52 1.18
N GLY A 235 -8.42 17.54 1.21
CA GLY A 235 -7.63 17.25 2.40
C GLY A 235 -7.59 15.77 2.81
N MET A 236 -8.03 14.86 1.95
CA MET A 236 -8.05 13.41 2.21
C MET A 236 -6.68 12.77 2.00
N ILE A 237 -5.61 13.42 2.47
CA ILE A 237 -4.26 12.87 2.45
C ILE A 237 -3.59 13.08 3.80
N CYS A 238 -3.00 12.02 4.37
CA CYS A 238 -2.34 12.06 5.67
C CYS A 238 -1.02 12.84 5.65
N ALA A 239 -0.47 13.13 4.48
CA ALA A 239 0.79 13.85 4.27
C ALA A 239 0.60 15.35 4.00
N SER A 240 -0.64 15.88 4.06
CA SER A 240 -0.88 17.32 3.88
C SER A 240 -0.46 18.12 5.11
N GLU A 241 -0.12 19.38 4.90
CA GLU A 241 0.33 20.30 5.94
C GLU A 241 -0.75 20.50 7.01
N GLN A 242 -0.34 20.51 8.29
CA GLN A 242 -1.20 20.71 9.44
C GLN A 242 -0.88 21.99 10.21
N SER A 243 0.33 22.50 10.05
CA SER A 243 0.80 23.73 10.70
C SER A 243 1.77 24.48 9.79
N VAL A 244 1.87 25.79 10.00
CA VAL A 244 2.83 26.65 9.31
C VAL A 244 3.71 27.30 10.37
N ILE A 245 5.02 27.22 10.16
CA ILE A 245 6.06 27.84 10.99
C ILE A 245 6.64 28.99 10.20
N VAL A 246 6.60 30.19 10.77
CA VAL A 246 7.13 31.41 10.17
C VAL A 246 8.09 32.10 11.16
N PRO A 247 9.08 32.87 10.68
CA PRO A 247 9.89 33.73 11.54
C PRO A 247 9.01 34.75 12.30
N GLU A 248 9.41 35.10 13.52
CA GLU A 248 8.86 36.27 14.22
C GLU A 248 9.30 37.54 13.50
N SER A 249 8.36 38.43 13.14
CA SER A 249 8.60 39.70 12.49
C SER A 249 9.07 40.75 13.48
#